data_e2030642caf7d1a5d7ccab7af293a20c
#
_entry.id   e2030642caf7d1a5d7ccab7af293a20c
#
_cell.length_a   1.000
_cell.length_b   1.000
_cell.length_c   1.000
_cell.angle_alpha   90.00
_cell.angle_beta   90.00
_cell.angle_gamma   90.00
#
_symmetry.space_group_name_H-M   'P 1'
#
loop_
_entity.id
_entity.type
_entity.pdbx_description
1 polymer ?
#
loop_
_entity_poly.entity_id
_entity_poly.type
_entity_poly.pdbx_seq_one_letter_code
_entity_poly.pdbx_strand_id
1 'polypeptide(L)'
;GAYVFPGGKVDDTDCLNPNDASEILQKLISALDSTPGTAPSKARKMGFAVAACRELFEESGLLLGADLITRNSSGATLDPAQGRSFNESLMEVDMFKAIESLHYFAHWVTPSFEKKRFDTRFFVARAPEGQELRPDPREVTDLVWLPIRTVLERQSQNEIVLPPPTLKILEDLVSFEKVDEV
;
A
#
# COMPACT_ATOMS: atom_id res chain seq x y z
N GLY A 1 9.11 -13.45 13.74
CA GLY A 1 7.98 -12.53 13.55
C GLY A 1 6.99 -13.08 12.53
N ALA A 2 5.87 -12.40 12.37
CA ALA A 2 4.93 -12.70 11.28
C ALA A 2 5.27 -11.83 10.07
N TYR A 3 5.09 -12.37 8.86
CA TYR A 3 5.20 -11.59 7.62
C TYR A 3 3.86 -10.92 7.32
N VAL A 4 3.91 -9.62 7.07
CA VAL A 4 2.76 -8.79 6.71
C VAL A 4 3.12 -7.91 5.52
N PHE A 5 2.12 -7.39 4.82
CA PHE A 5 2.33 -6.32 3.86
C PHE A 5 2.64 -5.00 4.58
N PRO A 6 3.38 -4.08 3.97
CA PRO A 6 3.56 -2.72 4.49
C PRO A 6 2.22 -2.05 4.78
N GLY A 7 2.13 -1.33 5.89
CA GLY A 7 0.91 -0.61 6.23
C GLY A 7 0.74 -0.23 7.69
N GLY A 8 -0.01 0.84 7.91
CA GLY A 8 -0.24 1.40 9.22
C GLY A 8 -1.59 2.09 9.37
N LYS A 9 -1.64 3.13 10.17
CA LYS A 9 -2.86 3.89 10.47
C LYS A 9 -3.02 5.05 9.49
N VAL A 10 -4.26 5.40 9.22
CA VAL A 10 -4.58 6.64 8.50
C VAL A 10 -4.49 7.80 9.47
N ASP A 11 -3.62 8.74 9.18
CA ASP A 11 -3.47 9.99 9.90
C ASP A 11 -4.39 11.08 9.33
N ASP A 12 -4.65 12.13 10.11
CA ASP A 12 -5.49 13.23 9.65
C ASP A 12 -4.86 13.98 8.47
N THR A 13 -3.54 13.99 8.38
CA THR A 13 -2.77 14.58 7.26
C THR A 13 -2.90 13.79 5.96
N ASP A 14 -3.31 12.53 6.00
CA ASP A 14 -3.57 11.72 4.81
C ASP A 14 -4.88 12.09 4.11
N CYS A 15 -5.78 12.81 4.82
CA CYS A 15 -7.12 13.14 4.31
C CYS A 15 -7.07 14.32 3.35
N LEU A 16 -6.85 14.07 2.06
CA LEU A 16 -6.85 15.07 0.99
C LEU A 16 -8.27 15.57 0.65
N ASN A 17 -8.34 16.75 -0.02
CA ASN A 17 -9.59 17.26 -0.53
C ASN A 17 -10.09 16.42 -1.72
N PRO A 18 -11.26 15.77 -1.63
CA PRO A 18 -11.75 14.88 -2.69
C PRO A 18 -12.22 15.62 -3.95
N ASN A 19 -12.34 16.94 -3.92
CA ASN A 19 -12.78 17.73 -5.08
C ASN A 19 -11.69 17.83 -6.16
N ASP A 20 -10.45 17.57 -5.82
CA ASP A 20 -9.31 17.60 -6.74
C ASP A 20 -9.06 16.21 -7.40
N ALA A 21 -9.93 15.23 -7.12
CA ALA A 21 -9.78 13.86 -7.58
C ALA A 21 -10.20 13.66 -9.03
N SER A 22 -9.36 12.99 -9.81
CA SER A 22 -9.66 12.52 -11.17
C SER A 22 -10.82 11.51 -11.20
N GLU A 23 -11.32 11.18 -12.41
CA GLU A 23 -12.33 10.12 -12.57
C GLU A 23 -11.85 8.75 -12.07
N ILE A 24 -10.56 8.43 -12.21
CA ILE A 24 -9.96 7.18 -11.73
C ILE A 24 -10.04 7.15 -10.21
N LEU A 25 -9.65 8.23 -9.55
CA LEU A 25 -9.75 8.36 -8.09
C LEU A 25 -11.20 8.30 -7.60
N GLN A 26 -12.15 8.86 -8.32
CA GLN A 26 -13.57 8.75 -7.97
C GLN A 26 -14.05 7.29 -8.02
N LYS A 27 -13.56 6.49 -8.97
CA LYS A 27 -13.85 5.04 -9.02
C LYS A 27 -13.24 4.31 -7.83
N LEU A 28 -11.96 4.59 -7.50
CA LEU A 28 -11.31 4.01 -6.33
C LEU A 28 -12.06 4.38 -5.03
N ILE A 29 -12.41 5.66 -4.85
CA ILE A 29 -13.19 6.14 -3.70
C ILE A 29 -14.54 5.41 -3.61
N SER A 30 -15.20 5.18 -4.74
CA SER A 30 -16.47 4.46 -4.79
C SER A 30 -16.31 2.97 -4.45
N ALA A 31 -15.24 2.34 -4.89
CA ALA A 31 -14.95 0.94 -4.56
C ALA A 31 -14.64 0.74 -3.07
N LEU A 32 -14.13 1.76 -2.38
CA LEU A 32 -13.89 1.76 -0.94
C LEU A 32 -15.18 1.88 -0.10
N ASP A 33 -16.36 1.93 -0.75
CA ASP A 33 -17.65 1.87 -0.07
C ASP A 33 -17.96 0.45 0.35
N SER A 34 -18.27 0.30 1.56
CA SER A 34 -19.04 -0.79 2.14
C SER A 34 -18.40 -1.51 3.31
N THR A 35 -18.36 -0.81 4.44
CA THR A 35 -18.57 -1.52 5.70
C THR A 35 -20.02 -1.32 6.10
N PRO A 36 -20.79 -2.37 6.45
CA PRO A 36 -22.10 -2.18 7.06
C PRO A 36 -21.96 -1.37 8.34
N GLY A 37 -22.57 -0.20 8.41
CA GLY A 37 -22.60 0.65 9.60
C GLY A 37 -22.41 2.12 9.30
N THR A 38 -21.23 2.61 9.15
CA THR A 38 -20.91 4.01 8.89
C THR A 38 -19.97 4.13 7.69
N ALA A 39 -20.51 4.61 6.58
CA ALA A 39 -19.65 4.89 5.42
C ALA A 39 -18.67 6.03 5.77
N PRO A 40 -17.35 5.84 5.61
CA PRO A 40 -16.39 6.89 5.83
C PRO A 40 -16.62 8.05 4.84
N SER A 41 -16.30 9.28 5.25
CA SER A 41 -16.35 10.43 4.35
C SER A 41 -15.43 10.22 3.12
N LYS A 42 -15.71 10.93 2.01
CA LYS A 42 -14.85 10.87 0.81
C LYS A 42 -13.38 11.20 1.14
N ALA A 43 -13.15 12.23 1.98
CA ALA A 43 -11.81 12.60 2.43
C ALA A 43 -11.13 11.44 3.19
N ARG A 44 -11.84 10.73 4.06
CA ARG A 44 -11.32 9.58 4.79
C ARG A 44 -11.01 8.40 3.87
N LYS A 45 -11.81 8.19 2.82
CA LYS A 45 -11.53 7.15 1.80
C LYS A 45 -10.25 7.46 1.04
N MET A 46 -10.04 8.70 0.65
CA MET A 46 -8.76 9.12 0.07
C MET A 46 -7.62 8.90 1.06
N GLY A 47 -7.83 9.21 2.32
CA GLY A 47 -6.85 8.95 3.39
C GLY A 47 -6.38 7.48 3.45
N PHE A 48 -7.23 6.49 3.15
CA PHE A 48 -6.78 5.10 3.08
C PHE A 48 -5.77 4.88 1.97
N ALA A 49 -5.97 5.48 0.80
CA ALA A 49 -5.06 5.33 -0.32
C ALA A 49 -3.74 6.10 -0.10
N VAL A 50 -3.83 7.32 0.45
CA VAL A 50 -2.65 8.12 0.81
C VAL A 50 -1.81 7.39 1.87
N ALA A 51 -2.46 6.89 2.93
CA ALA A 51 -1.78 6.12 3.97
C ALA A 51 -1.10 4.88 3.39
N ALA A 52 -1.73 4.16 2.45
CA ALA A 52 -1.10 3.02 1.81
C ALA A 52 0.19 3.40 1.06
N CYS A 53 0.20 4.52 0.33
CA CYS A 53 1.41 5.03 -0.32
C CYS A 53 2.46 5.49 0.68
N ARG A 54 2.07 6.20 1.75
CA ARG A 54 2.97 6.70 2.79
C ARG A 54 3.63 5.56 3.55
N GLU A 55 2.86 4.62 4.06
CA GLU A 55 3.37 3.47 4.82
C GLU A 55 4.28 2.58 3.95
N LEU A 56 3.91 2.36 2.67
CA LEU A 56 4.78 1.67 1.74
C LEU A 56 6.14 2.36 1.62
N PHE A 57 6.14 3.68 1.47
CA PHE A 57 7.40 4.44 1.38
C PHE A 57 8.19 4.40 2.69
N GLU A 58 7.55 4.65 3.83
CA GLU A 58 8.20 4.70 5.14
C GLU A 58 8.82 3.36 5.51
N GLU A 59 8.11 2.26 5.29
CA GLU A 59 8.57 0.92 5.64
C GLU A 59 9.50 0.28 4.60
N SER A 60 9.40 0.62 3.31
CA SER A 60 10.13 -0.07 2.24
C SER A 60 11.02 0.83 1.37
N GLY A 61 10.86 2.14 1.45
CA GLY A 61 11.52 3.10 0.56
C GLY A 61 10.94 3.17 -0.85
N LEU A 62 9.87 2.41 -1.16
CA LEU A 62 9.25 2.42 -2.48
C LEU A 62 8.26 3.57 -2.64
N LEU A 63 8.44 4.39 -3.65
CA LEU A 63 7.60 5.53 -3.96
C LEU A 63 6.76 5.25 -5.21
N LEU A 64 5.46 5.00 -5.03
CA LEU A 64 4.53 4.81 -6.14
C LEU A 64 4.40 6.11 -6.97
N GLY A 65 4.17 5.98 -8.25
CA GLY A 65 4.06 7.11 -9.17
C GLY A 65 5.42 7.73 -9.59
N ALA A 66 6.53 7.28 -9.02
CA ALA A 66 7.87 7.80 -9.34
C ALA A 66 8.40 7.33 -10.70
N ASP A 67 7.84 6.27 -11.28
CA ASP A 67 8.19 5.79 -12.64
C ASP A 67 8.01 6.87 -13.70
N LEU A 68 7.17 7.85 -13.41
CA LEU A 68 6.88 8.98 -14.29
C LEU A 68 7.85 10.16 -14.08
N ILE A 69 8.72 10.10 -13.07
CA ILE A 69 9.60 11.19 -12.63
C ILE A 69 11.08 10.84 -12.79
N THR A 70 11.40 9.77 -13.44
CA THR A 70 12.77 9.25 -13.54
C THR A 70 13.80 10.22 -14.09
N ARG A 71 13.43 11.44 -14.46
CA ARG A 71 14.36 12.53 -14.78
C ARG A 71 13.72 13.88 -14.50
N ASN A 72 14.03 14.46 -13.35
CA ASN A 72 13.94 15.91 -13.28
C ASN A 72 14.89 16.52 -14.31
N SER A 73 14.68 17.78 -14.67
CA SER A 73 15.48 18.53 -15.65
C SER A 73 17.00 18.57 -15.34
N SER A 74 17.43 18.08 -14.18
CA SER A 74 18.84 17.97 -13.75
C SER A 74 19.41 16.56 -13.87
N GLY A 75 18.63 15.53 -14.29
CA GLY A 75 19.12 14.17 -14.46
C GLY A 75 19.43 13.41 -13.16
N ALA A 76 19.08 13.95 -12.02
CA ALA A 76 19.28 13.30 -10.72
C ALA A 76 18.22 12.23 -10.50
N THR A 77 18.65 11.02 -10.20
CA THR A 77 17.78 9.94 -9.75
C THR A 77 17.25 10.32 -8.37
N LEU A 78 15.94 10.34 -8.19
CA LEU A 78 15.34 10.45 -6.86
C LEU A 78 15.76 9.22 -6.07
N ASP A 79 16.53 9.43 -5.02
CA ASP A 79 16.90 8.42 -4.05
C ASP A 79 16.04 8.61 -2.80
N PRO A 80 14.98 7.82 -2.60
CA PRO A 80 14.14 7.91 -1.40
C PRO A 80 14.94 7.74 -0.11
N ALA A 81 16.09 7.06 -0.19
CA ALA A 81 16.94 6.76 0.96
C ALA A 81 17.84 7.91 1.44
N GLN A 82 17.74 9.08 0.87
CA GLN A 82 18.51 10.24 1.38
C GLN A 82 17.93 10.84 2.67
N GLY A 83 17.12 10.08 3.42
CA GLY A 83 16.56 10.51 4.70
C GLY A 83 15.46 11.56 4.57
N ARG A 84 14.84 11.67 3.40
CA ARG A 84 13.70 12.55 3.18
C ARG A 84 12.45 11.94 3.75
N SER A 85 11.61 12.75 4.37
CA SER A 85 10.27 12.34 4.77
C SER A 85 9.39 12.08 3.54
N PHE A 86 8.32 11.32 3.73
CA PHE A 86 7.31 11.12 2.68
C PHE A 86 6.81 12.44 2.08
N ASN A 87 6.51 13.43 2.94
CA ASN A 87 6.04 14.75 2.48
C ASN A 87 7.08 15.50 1.62
N GLU A 88 8.37 15.39 1.93
CA GLU A 88 9.44 16.00 1.10
C GLU A 88 9.57 15.26 -0.24
N SER A 89 9.39 13.95 -0.23
CA SER A 89 9.40 13.13 -1.46
C SER A 89 8.17 13.41 -2.33
N LEU A 90 7.03 13.72 -1.72
CA LEU A 90 5.80 14.10 -2.41
C LEU A 90 5.86 15.43 -3.14
N MET A 91 6.71 16.35 -2.72
CA MET A 91 6.91 17.62 -3.45
C MET A 91 7.43 17.37 -4.89
N GLU A 92 7.97 16.20 -5.15
CA GLU A 92 8.54 15.78 -6.41
C GLU A 92 7.66 14.76 -7.18
N VAL A 93 6.64 14.19 -6.53
CA VAL A 93 5.70 13.21 -7.10
C VAL A 93 4.28 13.76 -7.05
N ASP A 94 3.54 13.57 -8.11
CA ASP A 94 2.11 13.82 -8.10
C ASP A 94 1.40 12.74 -7.27
N MET A 95 0.96 13.09 -6.05
CA MET A 95 0.26 12.18 -5.14
C MET A 95 -0.95 11.52 -5.80
N PHE A 96 -1.68 12.25 -6.64
CA PHE A 96 -2.83 11.69 -7.33
C PHE A 96 -2.42 10.55 -8.27
N LYS A 97 -1.29 10.68 -8.96
CA LYS A 97 -0.75 9.59 -9.80
C LYS A 97 -0.29 8.39 -8.98
N ALA A 98 0.31 8.62 -7.81
CA ALA A 98 0.67 7.54 -6.91
C ALA A 98 -0.57 6.74 -6.48
N ILE A 99 -1.63 7.44 -6.07
CA ILE A 99 -2.89 6.82 -5.65
C ILE A 99 -3.60 6.14 -6.84
N GLU A 100 -3.56 6.72 -8.04
CA GLU A 100 -4.14 6.15 -9.25
C GLU A 100 -3.53 4.80 -9.66
N SER A 101 -2.31 4.51 -9.20
CA SER A 101 -1.66 3.21 -9.41
C SER A 101 -2.15 2.12 -8.46
N LEU A 102 -2.96 2.47 -7.45
CA LEU A 102 -3.50 1.53 -6.48
C LEU A 102 -4.78 0.87 -6.99
N HIS A 103 -4.84 -0.45 -6.87
CA HIS A 103 -6.06 -1.24 -7.08
C HIS A 103 -6.59 -1.67 -5.72
N TYR A 104 -7.82 -1.29 -5.39
CA TYR A 104 -8.47 -1.75 -4.17
C TYR A 104 -8.81 -3.23 -4.28
N PHE A 105 -8.29 -4.04 -3.35
CA PHE A 105 -8.39 -5.49 -3.44
C PHE A 105 -9.29 -6.10 -2.37
N ALA A 106 -9.11 -5.75 -1.11
CA ALA A 106 -9.83 -6.40 -0.03
C ALA A 106 -10.04 -5.49 1.18
N HIS A 107 -11.10 -5.82 1.96
CA HIS A 107 -11.43 -5.19 3.23
C HIS A 107 -11.58 -6.24 4.32
N TRP A 108 -10.82 -6.08 5.37
CA TRP A 108 -10.85 -6.97 6.52
C TRP A 108 -11.13 -6.19 7.80
N VAL A 109 -12.15 -6.66 8.54
CA VAL A 109 -12.51 -6.12 9.85
C VAL A 109 -12.34 -7.21 10.88
N THR A 110 -11.54 -6.93 11.90
CA THR A 110 -11.35 -7.86 13.01
C THR A 110 -12.70 -8.11 13.72
N PRO A 111 -13.04 -9.37 14.01
CA PRO A 111 -14.29 -9.71 14.68
C PRO A 111 -14.49 -8.97 16.01
N SER A 112 -15.74 -8.72 16.38
CA SER A 112 -16.11 -7.90 17.55
C SER A 112 -15.69 -8.49 18.91
N PHE A 113 -15.43 -9.79 18.97
CA PHE A 113 -14.99 -10.47 20.20
C PHE A 113 -13.49 -10.32 20.47
N GLU A 114 -12.72 -9.82 19.51
CA GLU A 114 -11.29 -9.58 19.68
C GLU A 114 -11.01 -8.28 20.45
N LYS A 115 -10.04 -8.32 21.37
CA LYS A 115 -9.65 -7.16 22.20
C LYS A 115 -9.03 -6.03 21.38
N LYS A 116 -8.21 -6.36 20.39
CA LYS A 116 -7.57 -5.42 19.48
C LYS A 116 -8.18 -5.59 18.09
N ARG A 117 -8.82 -4.54 17.61
CA ARG A 117 -9.55 -4.59 16.36
C ARG A 117 -8.91 -3.69 15.33
N PHE A 118 -8.87 -4.18 14.11
CA PHE A 118 -8.40 -3.48 12.93
C PHE A 118 -9.51 -3.42 11.89
N ASP A 119 -9.55 -2.31 11.18
CA ASP A 119 -10.39 -2.07 10.01
C ASP A 119 -9.44 -1.74 8.85
N THR A 120 -9.04 -2.76 8.09
CA THR A 120 -7.89 -2.70 7.17
C THR A 120 -8.36 -2.87 5.73
N ARG A 121 -7.89 -1.97 4.87
CA ARG A 121 -8.05 -2.05 3.42
C ARG A 121 -6.73 -2.43 2.79
N PHE A 122 -6.81 -3.34 1.84
CA PHE A 122 -5.65 -3.84 1.12
C PHE A 122 -5.72 -3.37 -0.33
N PHE A 123 -4.57 -2.97 -0.83
CA PHE A 123 -4.39 -2.50 -2.18
C PHE A 123 -3.31 -3.34 -2.88
N VAL A 124 -3.42 -3.45 -4.20
CA VAL A 124 -2.39 -4.02 -5.06
C VAL A 124 -1.88 -2.90 -5.96
N ALA A 125 -0.58 -2.85 -6.17
CA ALA A 125 0.04 -1.92 -7.11
C ALA A 125 1.18 -2.61 -7.85
N ARG A 126 1.48 -2.12 -9.05
CA ARG A 126 2.70 -2.51 -9.75
C ARG A 126 3.90 -1.91 -9.02
N ALA A 127 4.89 -2.75 -8.74
CA ALA A 127 6.14 -2.26 -8.14
C ALA A 127 6.83 -1.28 -9.10
N PRO A 128 7.32 -0.12 -8.59
CA PRO A 128 8.06 0.84 -9.39
C PRO A 128 9.33 0.23 -9.97
N GLU A 129 9.61 0.47 -11.25
CA GLU A 129 10.82 -0.02 -11.89
C GLU A 129 12.06 0.76 -11.41
N GLY A 130 13.17 0.06 -11.21
CA GLY A 130 14.46 0.66 -10.86
C GLY A 130 14.59 1.16 -9.43
N GLN A 131 13.60 0.94 -8.57
CA GLN A 131 13.69 1.22 -7.14
C GLN A 131 14.12 -0.03 -6.36
N GLU A 132 14.97 0.18 -5.35
CA GLU A 132 15.43 -0.87 -4.44
C GLU A 132 14.69 -0.78 -3.10
N LEU A 133 14.44 -1.94 -2.50
CA LEU A 133 13.90 -2.00 -1.13
C LEU A 133 14.90 -1.43 -0.13
N ARG A 134 14.42 -0.55 0.74
CA ARG A 134 15.18 0.09 1.81
C ARG A 134 14.36 0.12 3.09
N PRO A 135 14.42 -0.96 3.88
CA PRO A 135 13.67 -1.04 5.13
C PRO A 135 14.12 0.04 6.12
N ASP A 136 13.18 0.69 6.81
CA ASP A 136 13.52 1.46 8.02
C ASP A 136 13.84 0.46 9.14
N PRO A 137 15.09 0.38 9.61
CA PRO A 137 15.50 -0.60 10.61
C PRO A 137 14.83 -0.38 11.98
N ARG A 138 14.13 0.73 12.18
CA ARG A 138 13.38 1.02 13.41
C ARG A 138 12.00 0.39 13.41
N GLU A 139 11.40 0.18 12.22
CA GLU A 139 10.03 -0.29 12.07
C GLU A 139 9.95 -1.69 11.48
N VAL A 140 10.86 -2.02 10.57
CA VAL A 140 10.85 -3.29 9.82
C VAL A 140 12.16 -4.04 10.02
N THR A 141 12.07 -5.30 10.40
CA THR A 141 13.26 -6.15 10.62
C THR A 141 13.81 -6.74 9.34
N ASP A 142 12.97 -6.98 8.35
CA ASP A 142 13.34 -7.58 7.07
C ASP A 142 12.27 -7.29 6.01
N LEU A 143 12.71 -7.07 4.77
CA LEU A 143 11.86 -6.93 3.58
C LEU A 143 12.34 -7.88 2.51
N VAL A 144 11.42 -8.62 1.92
CA VAL A 144 11.75 -9.59 0.88
C VAL A 144 10.77 -9.51 -0.29
N TRP A 145 11.31 -9.64 -1.51
CA TRP A 145 10.51 -9.96 -2.69
C TRP A 145 10.46 -11.46 -2.86
N LEU A 146 9.27 -12.04 -2.81
CA LEU A 146 9.07 -13.47 -3.02
C LEU A 146 7.90 -13.72 -3.96
N PRO A 147 7.98 -14.73 -4.84
CA PRO A 147 6.82 -15.21 -5.56
C PRO A 147 5.72 -15.67 -4.59
N ILE A 148 4.46 -15.36 -4.87
CA ILE A 148 3.33 -15.72 -4.00
C ILE A 148 3.32 -17.22 -3.71
N ARG A 149 3.57 -18.07 -4.71
CA ARG A 149 3.62 -19.54 -4.54
C ARG A 149 4.68 -19.96 -3.53
N THR A 150 5.87 -19.34 -3.56
CA THR A 150 6.94 -19.60 -2.59
C THR A 150 6.54 -19.21 -1.17
N VAL A 151 5.83 -18.09 -1.01
CA VAL A 151 5.33 -17.66 0.32
C VAL A 151 4.32 -18.67 0.87
N LEU A 152 3.36 -19.10 0.04
CA LEU A 152 2.35 -20.09 0.44
C LEU A 152 2.96 -21.47 0.75
N GLU A 153 3.97 -21.91 -0.02
CA GLU A 153 4.74 -23.12 0.25
C GLU A 153 5.44 -23.06 1.61
N ARG A 154 6.18 -21.99 1.90
CA ARG A 154 6.84 -21.78 3.19
C ARG A 154 5.86 -21.73 4.36
N GLN A 155 4.71 -21.10 4.18
CA GLN A 155 3.65 -21.10 5.17
C GLN A 155 3.13 -22.52 5.44
N SER A 156 2.90 -23.34 4.40
CA SER A 156 2.42 -24.72 4.54
C SER A 156 3.44 -25.62 5.26
N GLN A 157 4.72 -25.31 5.14
CA GLN A 157 5.84 -26.00 5.81
C GLN A 157 6.13 -25.47 7.22
N ASN A 158 5.34 -24.46 7.70
CA ASN A 158 5.54 -23.77 8.97
C ASN A 158 6.91 -23.06 9.10
N GLU A 159 7.54 -22.71 7.98
CA GLU A 159 8.78 -21.94 7.98
C GLU A 159 8.54 -20.44 8.27
N ILE A 160 7.37 -19.95 7.90
CA ILE A 160 6.93 -18.56 8.15
C ILE A 160 5.54 -18.54 8.74
N VAL A 161 5.19 -17.44 9.38
CA VAL A 161 3.85 -17.20 9.93
C VAL A 161 3.19 -16.05 9.19
N LEU A 162 2.02 -16.31 8.60
CA LEU A 162 1.18 -15.30 7.96
C LEU A 162 -0.08 -15.08 8.80
N PRO A 163 -0.43 -13.85 9.16
CA PRO A 163 -1.75 -13.54 9.71
C PRO A 163 -2.87 -13.95 8.75
N PRO A 164 -4.06 -14.32 9.25
CA PRO A 164 -5.17 -14.80 8.40
C PRO A 164 -5.52 -13.88 7.22
N PRO A 165 -5.58 -12.54 7.37
CA PRO A 165 -5.82 -11.67 6.23
C PRO A 165 -4.73 -11.75 5.17
N THR A 166 -3.46 -11.75 5.58
CA THR A 166 -2.31 -11.83 4.67
C THR A 166 -2.33 -13.14 3.88
N LEU A 167 -2.55 -14.26 4.58
CA LEU A 167 -2.65 -15.59 3.95
C LEU A 167 -3.78 -15.61 2.91
N LYS A 168 -4.98 -15.17 3.31
CA LYS A 168 -6.14 -15.20 2.41
C LYS A 168 -5.94 -14.34 1.16
N ILE A 169 -5.35 -13.15 1.31
CA ILE A 169 -5.06 -12.27 0.18
C ILE A 169 -4.07 -12.94 -0.78
N LEU A 170 -3.02 -13.59 -0.28
CA LEU A 170 -2.07 -14.31 -1.13
C LEU A 170 -2.70 -15.50 -1.84
N GLU A 171 -3.61 -16.25 -1.18
CA GLU A 171 -4.40 -17.32 -1.79
C GLU A 171 -5.29 -16.81 -2.92
N ASP A 172 -5.90 -15.63 -2.76
CA ASP A 172 -6.74 -15.04 -3.78
C ASP A 172 -5.89 -14.50 -4.95
N LEU A 173 -4.75 -13.88 -4.67
CA LEU A 173 -3.86 -13.30 -5.68
C LEU A 173 -3.13 -14.36 -6.51
N VAL A 174 -2.86 -15.55 -5.98
CA VAL A 174 -2.10 -16.60 -6.69
C VAL A 174 -2.75 -17.09 -7.99
N SER A 175 -4.06 -16.83 -8.16
CA SER A 175 -4.81 -17.17 -9.37
C SER A 175 -4.59 -16.22 -10.54
N PHE A 176 -4.09 -14.99 -10.28
CA PHE A 176 -3.79 -14.01 -11.31
C PHE A 176 -2.37 -14.20 -11.83
N GLU A 177 -2.18 -14.06 -13.14
CA GLU A 177 -0.86 -14.13 -13.77
C GLU A 177 -0.20 -12.75 -13.88
N LYS A 178 -1.00 -11.68 -13.92
CA LYS A 178 -0.56 -10.29 -14.10
C LYS A 178 -1.30 -9.35 -13.17
N VAL A 179 -0.64 -8.26 -12.79
CA VAL A 179 -1.24 -7.19 -11.96
C VAL A 179 -2.46 -6.57 -12.64
N ASP A 180 -2.46 -6.46 -13.96
CA ASP A 180 -3.55 -5.88 -14.74
C ASP A 180 -4.83 -6.76 -14.78
N GLU A 181 -4.77 -7.96 -14.21
CA GLU A 181 -5.90 -8.89 -14.07
C GLU A 181 -6.62 -8.75 -12.71
N VAL A 182 -6.01 -8.03 -11.78
CA VAL A 182 -6.52 -7.75 -10.44
C VAL A 182 -7.44 -6.52 -10.49
#